data_9bdf1cc9db43cc93a47a5ceb4f4574a9
#
_entry.id   9bdf1cc9db43cc93a47a5ceb4f4574a9
#
_cell.length_a   1.000
_cell.length_b   1.000
_cell.length_c   1.000
_cell.angle_alpha   90.00
_cell.angle_beta   90.00
_cell.angle_gamma   90.00
#
_symmetry.space_group_name_H-M   'P 1'
#
loop_
_entity.id
_entity.type
_entity.pdbx_description
1 polymer ?
#
loop_
_entity_poly.entity_id
_entity_poly.type
_entity_poly.pdbx_seq_one_letter_code
_entity_poly.pdbx_strand_id
1 'polypeptide(L)'
;MPTTINPKLISWASDIEPDTIRQAEKTARLPIVEGHVALMPDAHVGLGATVGSVIPTRGAVIPAAVGVDIGRGMIATELDLRADQLPDSLQPLLGRIERVIPAGMGQGHDHVARKADRWFATNRPATELETKQVTKVRKQFGTLGSGNHFVEVCLDERDHVWVVLHSGSRGIGNQLAQMHIAIARRLSREAMEDLEDIDLASFVQGTPEFERYVADMLWAQDYALANREQMMDRALRELIGFVGSGRELRRINCHHNFTQREVHGGVELWITRKGAIKAASGDLGVIPGSMGTRSYIVAGLGNEASWTSCSHGAGRRLSRTKAKKLFSTDDLAEQMSGKVWLADRASKLVDEIPSAYKDIDQVMADQADLVEVQHTLHQILNYKGT
;
A
#
# COMPACT_ATOMS: atom_id res chain seq x y z
N MET A 1 15.18 5.52 17.56
CA MET A 1 15.78 6.78 17.04
C MET A 1 16.49 6.47 15.73
N PRO A 2 16.42 7.36 14.71
CA PRO A 2 17.02 7.10 13.41
C PRO A 2 18.54 7.05 13.47
N THR A 3 19.11 6.30 12.53
CA THR A 3 20.55 6.20 12.29
C THR A 3 20.91 6.98 11.02
N THR A 4 21.82 7.94 11.11
CA THR A 4 22.39 8.61 9.93
C THR A 4 23.43 7.69 9.30
N ILE A 5 23.10 7.08 8.15
CA ILE A 5 24.02 6.22 7.39
C ILE A 5 25.08 7.09 6.70
N ASN A 6 24.64 8.17 6.07
CA ASN A 6 25.48 9.24 5.51
C ASN A 6 24.64 10.53 5.39
N PRO A 7 25.24 11.69 5.02
CA PRO A 7 24.50 12.96 4.95
C PRO A 7 23.27 12.99 4.04
N LYS A 8 23.18 12.04 3.09
CA LYS A 8 22.08 11.91 2.13
C LYS A 8 21.13 10.73 2.44
N LEU A 9 21.33 9.99 3.55
CA LEU A 9 20.55 8.79 3.86
C LEU A 9 20.39 8.61 5.38
N ILE A 10 19.13 8.65 5.84
CA ILE A 10 18.75 8.44 7.24
C ILE A 10 17.82 7.21 7.31
N SER A 11 17.98 6.33 8.30
CA SER A 11 17.22 5.11 8.46
C SER A 11 16.63 4.98 9.87
N TRP A 12 15.36 4.60 9.95
CA TRP A 12 14.67 4.18 11.17
C TRP A 12 14.70 2.66 11.39
N ALA A 13 15.14 1.88 10.39
CA ALA A 13 15.16 0.43 10.49
C ALA A 13 16.31 -0.04 11.39
N SER A 14 16.01 -0.77 12.47
CA SER A 14 16.99 -1.49 13.30
C SER A 14 17.48 -2.78 12.61
N ASP A 15 16.61 -3.39 11.77
CA ASP A 15 16.92 -4.57 10.95
C ASP A 15 16.84 -4.21 9.47
N ILE A 16 17.99 -3.93 8.85
CA ILE A 16 18.08 -3.55 7.44
C ILE A 16 19.24 -4.30 6.75
N GLU A 17 18.94 -4.92 5.62
CA GLU A 17 19.95 -5.65 4.86
C GLU A 17 20.89 -4.72 4.10
N PRO A 18 22.20 -5.07 3.95
CA PRO A 18 23.19 -4.27 3.22
C PRO A 18 22.77 -3.94 1.77
N ASP A 19 22.08 -4.85 1.08
CA ASP A 19 21.58 -4.62 -0.28
C ASP A 19 20.53 -3.51 -0.32
N THR A 20 19.70 -3.39 0.70
CA THR A 20 18.70 -2.32 0.84
C THR A 20 19.39 -0.96 0.99
N ILE A 21 20.44 -0.90 1.82
CA ILE A 21 21.24 0.33 1.99
C ILE A 21 21.90 0.71 0.67
N ARG A 22 22.57 -0.23 -0.01
CA ARG A 22 23.21 0.02 -1.31
C ARG A 22 22.23 0.54 -2.36
N GLN A 23 21.01 0.00 -2.40
CA GLN A 23 19.97 0.49 -3.31
C GLN A 23 19.52 1.91 -2.95
N ALA A 24 19.30 2.21 -1.68
CA ALA A 24 18.90 3.53 -1.21
C ALA A 24 19.98 4.59 -1.47
N GLU A 25 21.25 4.25 -1.31
CA GLU A 25 22.38 5.15 -1.60
C GLU A 25 22.42 5.59 -3.07
N LYS A 26 22.13 4.69 -4.02
CA LYS A 26 22.03 5.07 -5.45
C LYS A 26 20.96 6.14 -5.66
N THR A 27 19.81 5.98 -5.03
CA THR A 27 18.72 6.97 -5.09
C THR A 27 19.14 8.29 -4.43
N ALA A 28 19.80 8.25 -3.27
CA ALA A 28 20.21 9.41 -2.50
C ALA A 28 21.29 10.25 -3.22
N ARG A 29 22.10 9.63 -4.11
CA ARG A 29 23.12 10.32 -4.90
C ARG A 29 22.57 11.11 -6.10
N LEU A 30 21.30 10.91 -6.47
CA LEU A 30 20.72 11.64 -7.60
C LEU A 30 20.74 13.16 -7.35
N PRO A 31 21.14 13.97 -8.34
CA PRO A 31 21.19 15.44 -8.18
C PRO A 31 19.85 16.09 -7.88
N ILE A 32 18.75 15.45 -8.29
CA ILE A 32 17.37 15.92 -8.07
C ILE A 32 16.87 15.68 -6.64
N VAL A 33 17.59 14.87 -5.84
CA VAL A 33 17.18 14.57 -4.45
C VAL A 33 17.61 15.74 -3.55
N GLU A 34 16.63 16.39 -2.95
CA GLU A 34 16.82 17.46 -1.97
C GLU A 34 17.03 16.87 -0.57
N GLY A 35 17.97 17.44 0.20
CA GLY A 35 18.27 16.96 1.55
C GLY A 35 18.73 15.49 1.56
N HIS A 36 17.89 14.58 2.05
CA HIS A 36 18.21 13.17 2.23
C HIS A 36 17.04 12.25 1.88
N VAL A 37 17.33 10.99 1.54
CA VAL A 37 16.33 9.91 1.49
C VAL A 37 16.12 9.37 2.90
N ALA A 38 14.86 9.18 3.30
CA ALA A 38 14.50 8.57 4.59
C ALA A 38 14.05 7.12 4.37
N LEU A 39 14.61 6.19 5.13
CA LEU A 39 14.23 4.78 5.15
C LEU A 39 13.40 4.47 6.39
N MET A 40 12.18 3.98 6.16
CA MET A 40 11.27 3.57 7.21
C MET A 40 11.68 2.21 7.81
N PRO A 41 11.21 1.85 9.02
CA PRO A 41 11.56 0.60 9.70
C PRO A 41 11.38 -0.67 8.86
N ASP A 42 10.37 -0.69 7.99
CA ASP A 42 10.03 -1.81 7.11
C ASP A 42 10.82 -1.85 5.79
N ALA A 43 11.86 -1.04 5.65
CA ALA A 43 12.64 -0.91 4.42
C ALA A 43 13.21 -2.24 3.93
N HIS A 44 13.10 -2.49 2.63
CA HIS A 44 13.64 -3.67 1.94
C HIS A 44 13.86 -3.40 0.45
N VAL A 45 14.63 -4.26 -0.24
CA VAL A 45 14.93 -4.12 -1.68
C VAL A 45 13.64 -4.09 -2.50
N GLY A 46 13.56 -3.16 -3.45
CA GLY A 46 12.46 -3.00 -4.39
C GLY A 46 12.91 -2.82 -5.84
N LEU A 47 11.98 -2.79 -6.78
CA LEU A 47 12.27 -2.46 -8.18
C LEU A 47 12.53 -0.95 -8.31
N GLY A 48 13.67 -0.56 -8.87
CA GLY A 48 14.11 0.83 -9.00
C GLY A 48 14.56 1.41 -7.67
N ALA A 49 13.65 1.87 -6.83
CA ALA A 49 13.96 2.37 -5.50
C ALA A 49 13.56 1.39 -4.40
N THR A 50 14.17 1.52 -3.23
CA THR A 50 13.87 0.77 -2.00
C THR A 50 12.40 0.92 -1.61
N VAL A 51 11.73 -0.17 -1.22
CA VAL A 51 10.42 -0.12 -0.54
C VAL A 51 10.65 0.30 0.91
N GLY A 52 9.76 1.08 1.49
CA GLY A 52 9.98 1.74 2.78
C GLY A 52 10.85 3.00 2.65
N SER A 53 10.85 3.65 1.48
CA SER A 53 11.62 4.89 1.26
C SER A 53 10.74 6.11 1.02
N VAL A 54 11.23 7.25 1.51
CA VAL A 54 10.69 8.59 1.23
C VAL A 54 11.76 9.39 0.49
N ILE A 55 11.43 9.80 -0.71
CA ILE A 55 12.37 10.41 -1.66
C ILE A 55 11.88 11.81 -2.01
N PRO A 56 12.48 12.86 -1.43
CA PRO A 56 12.18 14.24 -1.78
C PRO A 56 12.92 14.63 -3.08
N THR A 57 12.19 15.04 -4.10
CA THR A 57 12.81 15.50 -5.33
C THR A 57 12.40 16.94 -5.66
N ARG A 58 13.33 17.70 -6.23
CA ARG A 58 13.12 19.09 -6.64
C ARG A 58 13.02 19.16 -8.16
N GLY A 59 11.88 19.64 -8.66
CA GLY A 59 11.67 19.84 -10.09
C GLY A 59 11.69 18.57 -10.95
N ALA A 60 11.53 17.38 -10.35
CA ALA A 60 11.51 16.11 -11.07
C ALA A 60 10.74 15.01 -10.32
N VAL A 61 10.29 13.98 -11.05
CA VAL A 61 9.66 12.78 -10.46
C VAL A 61 10.23 11.52 -11.11
N ILE A 62 10.48 10.49 -10.30
CA ILE A 62 11.03 9.19 -10.75
C ILE A 62 9.88 8.18 -10.83
N PRO A 63 9.40 7.76 -12.02
CA PRO A 63 8.24 6.88 -12.13
C PRO A 63 8.41 5.54 -11.43
N ALA A 64 9.58 4.91 -11.51
CA ALA A 64 9.83 3.63 -10.85
C ALA A 64 9.91 3.75 -9.31
N ALA A 65 10.20 4.94 -8.77
CA ALA A 65 10.20 5.19 -7.34
C ALA A 65 8.78 5.26 -6.76
N VAL A 66 7.76 5.64 -7.53
CA VAL A 66 6.35 5.54 -7.11
C VAL A 66 5.92 4.07 -7.02
N GLY A 67 6.51 3.23 -7.88
CA GLY A 67 6.18 1.82 -8.01
C GLY A 67 5.07 1.55 -9.03
N VAL A 68 4.93 0.27 -9.38
CA VAL A 68 3.98 -0.14 -10.43
C VAL A 68 2.53 -0.25 -9.96
N ASP A 69 2.27 -0.30 -8.66
CA ASP A 69 0.92 -0.27 -8.09
C ASP A 69 0.66 1.12 -7.50
N ILE A 70 0.49 2.09 -8.40
CA ILE A 70 0.27 3.51 -8.06
C ILE A 70 -0.96 3.65 -7.16
N GLY A 71 -0.87 4.44 -6.10
CA GLY A 71 -1.98 4.71 -5.19
C GLY A 71 -2.36 3.54 -4.29
N ARG A 72 -1.56 2.46 -4.28
CA ARG A 72 -1.75 1.38 -3.33
C ARG A 72 -1.82 1.90 -1.91
N GLY A 73 -2.67 1.30 -1.08
CA GLY A 73 -2.90 1.83 0.26
C GLY A 73 -3.88 1.02 1.07
N MET A 74 -4.18 1.54 2.25
CA MET A 74 -5.05 0.94 3.24
C MET A 74 -6.31 1.76 3.42
N ILE A 75 -7.41 1.07 3.76
CA ILE A 75 -8.61 1.70 4.30
C ILE A 75 -9.06 0.89 5.52
N ALA A 76 -9.40 1.57 6.60
CA ALA A 76 -9.94 0.97 7.83
C ALA A 76 -11.20 1.70 8.27
N THR A 77 -12.17 0.96 8.78
CA THR A 77 -13.43 1.51 9.28
C THR A 77 -13.76 0.93 10.64
N GLU A 78 -13.94 1.79 11.63
CA GLU A 78 -14.44 1.47 12.96
C GLU A 78 -15.96 1.41 12.96
N LEU A 79 -16.52 0.39 13.60
CA LEU A 79 -17.95 0.20 13.76
C LEU A 79 -18.37 0.36 15.23
N ASP A 80 -19.65 0.72 15.47
CA ASP A 80 -20.26 0.69 16.79
C ASP A 80 -20.67 -0.73 17.23
N LEU A 81 -20.06 -1.75 16.61
CA LEU A 81 -20.21 -3.17 16.96
C LEU A 81 -19.09 -3.61 17.92
N ARG A 82 -19.41 -4.53 18.81
CA ARG A 82 -18.47 -5.18 19.72
C ARG A 82 -18.38 -6.68 19.45
N ALA A 83 -17.32 -7.30 19.97
CA ALA A 83 -17.05 -8.72 19.79
C ALA A 83 -18.21 -9.62 20.21
N ASP A 84 -18.89 -9.31 21.32
CA ASP A 84 -20.02 -10.07 21.87
C ASP A 84 -21.30 -10.00 21.01
N GLN A 85 -21.36 -9.08 20.06
CA GLN A 85 -22.46 -8.98 19.09
C GLN A 85 -22.21 -9.80 17.81
N LEU A 86 -20.98 -10.32 17.64
CA LEU A 86 -20.65 -11.15 16.48
C LEU A 86 -21.17 -12.58 16.69
N PRO A 87 -21.66 -13.25 15.64
CA PRO A 87 -21.99 -14.67 15.71
C PRO A 87 -20.75 -15.54 15.99
N ASP A 88 -20.95 -16.71 16.61
CA ASP A 88 -19.90 -17.67 16.97
C ASP A 88 -19.04 -18.11 15.77
N SER A 89 -19.59 -18.11 14.56
CA SER A 89 -18.86 -18.44 13.33
C SER A 89 -18.93 -17.31 12.31
N LEU A 90 -17.77 -16.83 11.88
CA LEU A 90 -17.62 -15.85 10.82
C LEU A 90 -17.39 -16.49 9.43
N GLN A 91 -17.37 -17.82 9.32
CA GLN A 91 -17.18 -18.51 8.04
C GLN A 91 -18.23 -18.11 6.98
N PRO A 92 -19.53 -17.96 7.31
CA PRO A 92 -20.51 -17.49 6.33
C PRO A 92 -20.25 -16.05 5.87
N LEU A 93 -19.70 -15.18 6.74
CA LEU A 93 -19.32 -13.80 6.38
C LEU A 93 -18.16 -13.79 5.37
N LEU A 94 -17.16 -14.65 5.55
CA LEU A 94 -16.06 -14.80 4.58
C LEU A 94 -16.60 -15.09 3.18
N GLY A 95 -17.54 -16.05 3.05
CA GLY A 95 -18.18 -16.38 1.77
C GLY A 95 -19.04 -15.25 1.19
N ARG A 96 -19.66 -14.40 2.03
CA ARG A 96 -20.39 -13.21 1.58
C ARG A 96 -19.42 -12.15 1.02
N ILE A 97 -18.32 -11.85 1.73
CA ILE A 97 -17.30 -10.90 1.29
C ILE A 97 -16.68 -11.37 -0.04
N GLU A 98 -16.29 -12.63 -0.15
CA GLU A 98 -15.73 -13.20 -1.38
C GLU A 98 -16.66 -13.01 -2.60
N ARG A 99 -17.96 -13.19 -2.41
CA ARG A 99 -18.96 -13.04 -3.48
C ARG A 99 -19.09 -11.61 -4.00
N VAL A 100 -18.99 -10.61 -3.11
CA VAL A 100 -19.20 -9.20 -3.48
C VAL A 100 -17.92 -8.43 -3.79
N ILE A 101 -16.75 -8.97 -3.39
CA ILE A 101 -15.43 -8.41 -3.65
C ILE A 101 -14.58 -9.45 -4.37
N PRO A 102 -14.66 -9.57 -5.70
CA PRO A 102 -13.83 -10.51 -6.45
C PRO A 102 -12.35 -10.27 -6.23
N ALA A 103 -11.58 -11.34 -6.04
CA ALA A 103 -10.13 -11.32 -5.91
C ALA A 103 -9.45 -12.12 -7.02
N GLY A 104 -8.16 -11.91 -7.20
CA GLY A 104 -7.34 -12.62 -8.18
C GLY A 104 -6.80 -11.72 -9.29
N MET A 105 -5.76 -12.22 -9.96
CA MET A 105 -5.10 -11.51 -11.06
C MET A 105 -6.06 -11.35 -12.25
N GLY A 106 -6.29 -10.12 -12.67
CA GLY A 106 -7.14 -9.83 -13.83
C GLY A 106 -8.64 -9.96 -13.58
N GLN A 107 -9.07 -10.44 -12.42
CA GLN A 107 -10.48 -10.60 -12.06
C GLN A 107 -11.22 -9.25 -12.01
N GLY A 108 -12.50 -9.28 -12.36
CA GLY A 108 -13.42 -8.16 -12.36
C GLY A 108 -14.83 -8.62 -12.07
N HIS A 109 -15.78 -7.70 -11.96
CA HIS A 109 -17.21 -8.02 -11.91
C HIS A 109 -17.72 -8.45 -13.28
N ASP A 110 -18.76 -9.27 -13.33
CA ASP A 110 -19.41 -9.67 -14.59
C ASP A 110 -19.97 -8.46 -15.32
N HIS A 111 -20.51 -7.49 -14.57
CA HIS A 111 -21.08 -6.25 -15.09
C HIS A 111 -20.42 -5.01 -14.45
N VAL A 112 -20.39 -3.91 -15.20
CA VAL A 112 -19.92 -2.63 -14.70
C VAL A 112 -20.92 -2.08 -13.67
N ALA A 113 -20.45 -1.74 -12.50
CA ALA A 113 -21.29 -1.15 -11.45
C ALA A 113 -21.64 0.31 -11.77
N ARG A 114 -22.86 0.75 -11.46
CA ARG A 114 -23.29 2.17 -11.66
C ARG A 114 -22.37 3.20 -10.98
N LYS A 115 -21.74 2.86 -9.85
CA LYS A 115 -20.77 3.73 -9.21
C LYS A 115 -19.49 3.86 -10.05
N ALA A 116 -19.04 2.79 -10.72
CA ALA A 116 -17.93 2.84 -11.65
C ALA A 116 -18.26 3.77 -12.82
N ASP A 117 -19.42 3.59 -13.47
CA ASP A 117 -19.81 4.46 -14.59
C ASP A 117 -19.85 5.94 -14.20
N ARG A 118 -20.40 6.26 -13.02
CA ARG A 118 -20.42 7.64 -12.51
C ARG A 118 -19.02 8.19 -12.27
N TRP A 119 -18.13 7.39 -11.67
CA TRP A 119 -16.76 7.82 -11.39
C TRP A 119 -15.99 8.08 -12.69
N PHE A 120 -16.08 7.17 -13.68
CA PHE A 120 -15.39 7.29 -14.96
C PHE A 120 -16.00 8.37 -15.89
N ALA A 121 -17.21 8.82 -15.65
CA ALA A 121 -17.80 9.91 -16.40
C ALA A 121 -17.05 11.25 -16.21
N THR A 122 -16.53 11.47 -15.00
CA THR A 122 -15.84 12.70 -14.60
C THR A 122 -14.33 12.55 -14.40
N ASN A 123 -13.83 11.32 -14.36
CA ASN A 123 -12.41 11.04 -14.09
C ASN A 123 -11.80 10.25 -15.24
N ARG A 124 -10.85 10.86 -15.94
CA ARG A 124 -10.15 10.24 -17.07
C ARG A 124 -8.64 10.41 -16.94
N PRO A 125 -7.82 9.40 -17.28
CA PRO A 125 -6.38 9.56 -17.33
C PRO A 125 -6.00 10.48 -18.51
N ALA A 126 -4.80 11.07 -18.46
CA ALA A 126 -4.26 11.85 -19.55
C ALA A 126 -3.89 10.97 -20.77
N THR A 127 -3.45 9.74 -20.48
CA THR A 127 -3.22 8.73 -21.53
C THR A 127 -4.54 8.16 -22.03
N GLU A 128 -4.76 8.21 -23.33
CA GLU A 128 -5.93 7.61 -23.95
C GLU A 128 -5.91 6.08 -23.80
N LEU A 129 -7.01 5.54 -23.30
CA LEU A 129 -7.18 4.09 -23.11
C LEU A 129 -8.01 3.50 -24.26
N GLU A 130 -7.60 2.35 -24.74
CA GLU A 130 -8.40 1.59 -25.71
C GLU A 130 -9.74 1.15 -25.11
N THR A 131 -10.78 0.99 -25.94
CA THR A 131 -12.15 0.60 -25.50
C THR A 131 -12.14 -0.67 -24.65
N LYS A 132 -11.31 -1.66 -25.00
CA LYS A 132 -11.17 -2.90 -24.20
C LYS A 132 -10.57 -2.65 -22.81
N GLN A 133 -9.58 -1.76 -22.73
CA GLN A 133 -8.98 -1.34 -21.46
C GLN A 133 -10.00 -0.61 -20.59
N VAL A 134 -10.72 0.36 -21.13
CA VAL A 134 -11.78 1.09 -20.43
C VAL A 134 -12.82 0.13 -19.84
N THR A 135 -13.30 -0.84 -20.63
CA THR A 135 -14.26 -1.84 -20.14
C THR A 135 -13.69 -2.68 -19.00
N LYS A 136 -12.44 -3.16 -19.14
CA LYS A 136 -11.76 -3.96 -18.13
C LYS A 136 -11.58 -3.19 -16.82
N VAL A 137 -11.10 -1.95 -16.90
CA VAL A 137 -10.86 -1.07 -15.75
C VAL A 137 -12.17 -0.81 -14.99
N ARG A 138 -13.27 -0.53 -15.69
CA ARG A 138 -14.60 -0.34 -15.08
C ARG A 138 -15.10 -1.59 -14.37
N LYS A 139 -14.88 -2.78 -14.95
CA LYS A 139 -15.22 -4.06 -14.32
C LYS A 139 -14.34 -4.36 -13.10
N GLN A 140 -13.11 -3.86 -13.06
CA GLN A 140 -12.19 -4.03 -11.93
C GLN A 140 -12.45 -3.07 -10.77
N PHE A 141 -13.29 -2.07 -10.94
CA PHE A 141 -13.64 -1.12 -9.89
C PHE A 141 -14.45 -1.80 -8.77
N GLY A 142 -13.94 -1.74 -7.55
CA GLY A 142 -14.49 -2.46 -6.40
C GLY A 142 -14.07 -3.94 -6.35
N THR A 143 -12.87 -4.28 -6.85
CA THR A 143 -12.26 -5.61 -6.77
C THR A 143 -10.92 -5.57 -6.04
N LEU A 144 -10.58 -6.66 -5.34
CA LEU A 144 -9.45 -6.70 -4.42
C LEU A 144 -8.09 -6.76 -5.13
N GLY A 145 -7.96 -7.60 -6.14
CA GLY A 145 -6.69 -7.95 -6.75
C GLY A 145 -6.07 -9.21 -6.17
N SER A 146 -4.75 -9.30 -6.24
CA SER A 146 -4.01 -10.50 -5.82
C SER A 146 -2.75 -10.13 -5.03
N GLY A 147 -2.03 -11.14 -4.57
CA GLY A 147 -0.81 -10.97 -3.79
C GLY A 147 -1.10 -10.67 -2.33
N ASN A 148 -0.53 -9.60 -1.79
CA ASN A 148 -0.74 -9.22 -0.40
C ASN A 148 -1.97 -8.31 -0.17
N HIS A 149 -2.88 -8.19 -1.16
CA HIS A 149 -4.16 -7.51 -0.96
C HIS A 149 -5.09 -8.37 -0.10
N PHE A 150 -5.87 -7.72 0.77
CA PHE A 150 -6.74 -8.41 1.72
C PHE A 150 -7.94 -7.56 2.16
N VAL A 151 -8.94 -8.24 2.73
CA VAL A 151 -10.00 -7.66 3.57
C VAL A 151 -9.99 -8.43 4.88
N GLU A 152 -9.92 -7.72 5.99
CA GLU A 152 -9.88 -8.27 7.33
C GLU A 152 -11.01 -7.73 8.20
N VAL A 153 -11.53 -8.55 9.08
CA VAL A 153 -12.32 -8.11 10.23
C VAL A 153 -11.44 -8.29 11.47
N CYS A 154 -11.34 -7.22 12.24
CA CYS A 154 -10.46 -7.15 13.41
C CYS A 154 -11.25 -6.67 14.64
N LEU A 155 -10.68 -6.93 15.82
CA LEU A 155 -11.08 -6.34 17.08
C LEU A 155 -9.96 -5.44 17.61
N ASP A 156 -10.32 -4.27 18.15
CA ASP A 156 -9.36 -3.44 18.87
C ASP A 156 -9.28 -3.85 20.37
N GLU A 157 -8.43 -3.16 21.13
CA GLU A 157 -8.23 -3.40 22.57
C GLU A 157 -9.48 -3.13 23.44
N ARG A 158 -10.54 -2.53 22.85
CA ARG A 158 -11.83 -2.28 23.49
C ARG A 158 -12.92 -3.25 23.02
N ASP A 159 -12.54 -4.28 22.24
CA ASP A 159 -13.42 -5.21 21.56
C ASP A 159 -14.32 -4.58 20.49
N HIS A 160 -14.01 -3.38 19.99
CA HIS A 160 -14.73 -2.80 18.88
C HIS A 160 -14.33 -3.46 17.56
N VAL A 161 -15.30 -3.64 16.68
CA VAL A 161 -15.11 -4.26 15.38
C VAL A 161 -14.58 -3.23 14.37
N TRP A 162 -13.53 -3.62 13.68
CA TRP A 162 -12.95 -2.89 12.56
C TRP A 162 -12.97 -3.73 11.29
N VAL A 163 -13.18 -3.09 10.14
CA VAL A 163 -12.89 -3.68 8.83
C VAL A 163 -11.67 -2.98 8.26
N VAL A 164 -10.67 -3.77 7.87
CA VAL A 164 -9.41 -3.27 7.29
C VAL A 164 -9.23 -3.86 5.90
N LEU A 165 -8.83 -3.04 4.93
CA LEU A 165 -8.67 -3.47 3.56
C LEU A 165 -7.43 -2.87 2.93
N HIS A 166 -6.70 -3.69 2.17
CA HIS A 166 -5.50 -3.33 1.43
C HIS A 166 -5.68 -3.60 -0.06
N SER A 167 -5.58 -2.55 -0.90
CA SER A 167 -5.64 -2.68 -2.35
C SER A 167 -5.09 -1.44 -3.05
N GLY A 168 -4.95 -1.50 -4.39
CA GLY A 168 -4.36 -0.45 -5.22
C GLY A 168 -5.16 -0.13 -6.48
N SER A 169 -4.47 0.44 -7.47
CA SER A 169 -5.03 0.90 -8.74
C SER A 169 -5.30 -0.22 -9.75
N ARG A 170 -5.21 -1.47 -9.34
CA ARG A 170 -5.47 -2.63 -10.19
C ARG A 170 -4.53 -2.67 -11.41
N GLY A 171 -4.91 -3.42 -12.44
CA GLY A 171 -4.10 -3.59 -13.64
C GLY A 171 -3.83 -2.31 -14.42
N ILE A 172 -4.69 -1.31 -14.33
CA ILE A 172 -4.52 -0.06 -15.08
C ILE A 172 -3.38 0.79 -14.53
N GLY A 173 -3.28 0.95 -13.20
CA GLY A 173 -2.16 1.68 -12.61
C GLY A 173 -0.82 1.03 -12.94
N ASN A 174 -0.76 -0.31 -12.96
CA ASN A 174 0.43 -1.04 -13.40
C ASN A 174 0.78 -0.75 -14.87
N GLN A 175 -0.20 -0.75 -15.77
CA GLN A 175 0.02 -0.47 -17.19
C GLN A 175 0.53 0.96 -17.42
N LEU A 176 -0.08 1.96 -16.77
CA LEU A 176 0.37 3.35 -16.85
C LEU A 176 1.78 3.51 -16.29
N ALA A 177 2.07 2.91 -15.12
CA ALA A 177 3.40 2.96 -14.52
C ALA A 177 4.46 2.36 -15.44
N GLN A 178 4.24 1.15 -15.98
CA GLN A 178 5.18 0.48 -16.90
C GLN A 178 5.44 1.30 -18.16
N MET A 179 4.40 1.90 -18.75
CA MET A 179 4.52 2.76 -19.91
C MET A 179 5.41 3.97 -19.60
N HIS A 180 5.15 4.68 -18.51
CA HIS A 180 5.93 5.87 -18.13
C HIS A 180 7.37 5.53 -17.70
N ILE A 181 7.58 4.41 -17.01
CA ILE A 181 8.93 3.91 -16.69
C ILE A 181 9.71 3.63 -18.00
N ALA A 182 9.09 3.00 -18.99
CA ALA A 182 9.75 2.73 -20.28
C ALA A 182 10.09 4.03 -21.02
N ILE A 183 9.22 5.04 -20.98
CA ILE A 183 9.48 6.36 -21.57
C ILE A 183 10.66 7.04 -20.87
N ALA A 184 10.65 7.09 -19.52
CA ALA A 184 11.73 7.70 -18.75
C ALA A 184 13.09 7.05 -19.04
N ARG A 185 13.14 5.71 -19.03
CA ARG A 185 14.37 4.96 -19.39
C ARG A 185 14.86 5.24 -20.81
N ARG A 186 13.94 5.38 -21.79
CA ARG A 186 14.30 5.70 -23.17
C ARG A 186 14.89 7.09 -23.26
N LEU A 187 14.25 8.10 -22.68
CA LEU A 187 14.70 9.50 -22.72
C LEU A 187 16.07 9.66 -22.03
N SER A 188 16.27 9.01 -20.87
CA SER A 188 17.55 9.03 -20.17
C SER A 188 18.68 8.43 -21.02
N ARG A 189 18.44 7.32 -21.74
CA ARG A 189 19.44 6.74 -22.67
C ARG A 189 19.72 7.67 -23.85
N GLU A 190 18.70 8.29 -24.44
CA GLU A 190 18.83 9.24 -25.53
C GLU A 190 19.62 10.48 -25.12
N ALA A 191 19.45 10.93 -23.87
CA ALA A 191 20.20 12.03 -23.28
C ALA A 191 21.60 11.63 -22.78
N MET A 192 21.96 10.33 -22.87
CA MET A 192 23.22 9.77 -22.34
C MET A 192 23.49 10.12 -20.87
N GLU A 193 22.42 10.10 -20.05
CA GLU A 193 22.55 10.31 -18.61
C GLU A 193 23.35 9.18 -17.94
N ASP A 194 24.30 9.55 -17.09
CA ASP A 194 25.09 8.60 -16.29
C ASP A 194 24.35 8.23 -15.01
N LEU A 195 23.40 7.28 -15.11
CA LEU A 195 22.64 6.76 -13.99
C LEU A 195 23.21 5.41 -13.54
N GLU A 196 23.49 5.27 -12.23
CA GLU A 196 23.90 3.99 -11.63
C GLU A 196 22.85 2.89 -11.77
N ASP A 197 21.59 3.29 -11.92
CA ASP A 197 20.44 2.39 -12.18
C ASP A 197 19.48 3.10 -13.13
N ILE A 198 19.24 2.53 -14.28
CA ILE A 198 18.35 3.10 -15.32
C ILE A 198 16.89 3.23 -14.81
N ASP A 199 16.52 2.50 -13.76
CA ASP A 199 15.21 2.59 -13.13
C ASP A 199 15.03 3.89 -12.32
N LEU A 200 16.12 4.62 -12.08
CA LEU A 200 16.10 5.94 -11.46
C LEU A 200 15.92 7.08 -12.46
N ALA A 201 15.71 6.77 -13.76
CA ALA A 201 15.37 7.76 -14.77
C ALA A 201 14.15 8.57 -14.35
N SER A 202 14.23 9.90 -14.52
CA SER A 202 13.24 10.86 -14.05
C SER A 202 12.63 11.69 -15.18
N PHE A 203 11.46 12.26 -14.93
CA PHE A 203 10.89 13.33 -15.74
C PHE A 203 11.15 14.68 -15.08
N VAL A 204 11.59 15.65 -15.87
CA VAL A 204 11.86 17.01 -15.40
C VAL A 204 10.59 17.85 -15.51
N GLN A 205 10.26 18.57 -14.45
CA GLN A 205 9.09 19.44 -14.36
C GLN A 205 9.08 20.48 -15.49
N GLY A 206 7.89 20.69 -16.08
CA GLY A 206 7.70 21.57 -17.23
C GLY A 206 7.89 20.91 -18.59
N THR A 207 8.25 19.60 -18.62
CA THR A 207 8.26 18.83 -19.88
C THR A 207 6.89 18.19 -20.15
N PRO A 208 6.48 17.95 -21.40
CA PRO A 208 5.22 17.29 -21.73
C PRO A 208 5.11 15.88 -21.10
N GLU A 209 6.21 15.15 -21.01
CA GLU A 209 6.27 13.81 -20.40
C GLU A 209 6.03 13.87 -18.91
N PHE A 210 6.58 14.86 -18.21
CA PHE A 210 6.34 15.10 -16.79
C PHE A 210 4.85 15.39 -16.55
N GLU A 211 4.27 16.34 -17.29
CA GLU A 211 2.87 16.75 -17.09
C GLU A 211 1.91 15.56 -17.35
N ARG A 212 2.16 14.78 -18.39
CA ARG A 212 1.36 13.58 -18.68
C ARG A 212 1.51 12.53 -17.60
N TYR A 213 2.74 12.26 -17.16
CA TYR A 213 2.98 11.28 -16.08
C TYR A 213 2.30 11.69 -14.78
N VAL A 214 2.44 12.93 -14.36
CA VAL A 214 1.84 13.43 -13.12
C VAL A 214 0.31 13.33 -13.20
N ALA A 215 -0.30 13.71 -14.34
CA ALA A 215 -1.74 13.60 -14.52
C ALA A 215 -2.23 12.13 -14.44
N ASP A 216 -1.54 11.19 -15.09
CA ASP A 216 -1.88 9.75 -15.05
C ASP A 216 -1.66 9.15 -13.65
N MET A 217 -0.59 9.55 -12.98
CA MET A 217 -0.26 9.12 -11.62
C MET A 217 -1.32 9.58 -10.61
N LEU A 218 -1.70 10.85 -10.65
CA LEU A 218 -2.75 11.40 -9.78
C LEU A 218 -4.09 10.72 -10.06
N TRP A 219 -4.46 10.54 -11.32
CA TRP A 219 -5.65 9.78 -11.69
C TRP A 219 -5.64 8.34 -11.14
N ALA A 220 -4.49 7.65 -11.22
CA ALA A 220 -4.37 6.29 -10.70
C ALA A 220 -4.45 6.24 -9.16
N GLN A 221 -3.95 7.27 -8.46
CA GLN A 221 -4.10 7.44 -7.01
C GLN A 221 -5.59 7.61 -6.64
N ASP A 222 -6.30 8.51 -7.34
CA ASP A 222 -7.73 8.75 -7.12
C ASP A 222 -8.56 7.49 -7.43
N TYR A 223 -8.22 6.77 -8.52
CA TYR A 223 -8.86 5.49 -8.84
C TYR A 223 -8.66 4.45 -7.72
N ALA A 224 -7.44 4.33 -7.19
CA ALA A 224 -7.13 3.39 -6.12
C ALA A 224 -7.88 3.73 -4.83
N LEU A 225 -7.98 5.02 -4.48
CA LEU A 225 -8.76 5.51 -3.34
C LEU A 225 -10.24 5.15 -3.51
N ALA A 226 -10.83 5.49 -4.65
CA ALA A 226 -12.23 5.19 -4.96
C ALA A 226 -12.51 3.67 -5.03
N ASN A 227 -11.54 2.88 -5.51
CA ASN A 227 -11.61 1.42 -5.53
C ASN A 227 -11.71 0.84 -4.09
N ARG A 228 -10.87 1.32 -3.16
CA ARG A 228 -10.93 0.92 -1.75
C ARG A 228 -12.25 1.33 -1.10
N GLU A 229 -12.72 2.56 -1.32
CA GLU A 229 -14.02 3.03 -0.82
C GLU A 229 -15.17 2.13 -1.29
N GLN A 230 -15.18 1.76 -2.58
CA GLN A 230 -16.22 0.90 -3.13
C GLN A 230 -16.21 -0.51 -2.51
N MET A 231 -15.03 -1.06 -2.24
CA MET A 231 -14.90 -2.36 -1.59
C MET A 231 -15.29 -2.28 -0.10
N MET A 232 -14.86 -1.22 0.60
CA MET A 232 -15.23 -1.01 2.00
C MET A 232 -16.74 -0.91 2.17
N ASP A 233 -17.43 -0.12 1.33
CA ASP A 233 -18.89 -0.03 1.34
C ASP A 233 -19.58 -1.39 1.15
N ARG A 234 -18.98 -2.28 0.34
CA ARG A 234 -19.51 -3.65 0.14
C ARG A 234 -19.25 -4.53 1.35
N ALA A 235 -18.01 -4.53 1.88
CA ALA A 235 -17.66 -5.31 3.05
C ALA A 235 -18.51 -4.94 4.27
N LEU A 236 -18.70 -3.63 4.52
CA LEU A 236 -19.54 -3.14 5.60
C LEU A 236 -21.00 -3.54 5.44
N ARG A 237 -21.55 -3.47 4.23
CA ARG A 237 -22.92 -3.90 3.96
C ARG A 237 -23.13 -5.39 4.26
N GLU A 238 -22.15 -6.23 3.87
CA GLU A 238 -22.22 -7.67 4.16
C GLU A 238 -22.05 -7.96 5.65
N LEU A 239 -21.13 -7.28 6.34
CA LEU A 239 -20.94 -7.44 7.79
C LEU A 239 -22.17 -6.98 8.57
N ILE A 240 -22.66 -5.76 8.35
CA ILE A 240 -23.83 -5.19 9.04
C ILE A 240 -25.08 -6.04 8.74
N GLY A 241 -25.27 -6.48 7.48
CA GLY A 241 -26.37 -7.36 7.11
C GLY A 241 -26.25 -8.78 7.68
N PHE A 242 -25.05 -9.24 8.01
CA PHE A 242 -24.79 -10.53 8.65
C PHE A 242 -25.08 -10.49 10.16
N VAL A 243 -24.65 -9.41 10.83
CA VAL A 243 -24.88 -9.21 12.26
C VAL A 243 -26.32 -8.73 12.55
N GLY A 244 -26.94 -8.03 11.62
CA GLY A 244 -28.29 -7.44 11.76
C GLY A 244 -28.30 -6.04 12.37
N SER A 245 -27.16 -5.49 12.77
CA SER A 245 -27.00 -4.16 13.35
C SER A 245 -25.61 -3.61 13.07
N GLY A 246 -25.38 -2.33 13.35
CA GLY A 246 -24.10 -1.67 13.25
C GLY A 246 -24.12 -0.46 12.33
N ARG A 247 -23.27 0.51 12.62
CA ARG A 247 -23.01 1.70 11.79
C ARG A 247 -21.53 2.06 11.86
N GLU A 248 -21.07 2.73 10.84
CA GLU A 248 -19.75 3.29 10.77
C GLU A 248 -19.57 4.45 11.76
N LEU A 249 -18.46 4.44 12.51
CA LEU A 249 -18.06 5.51 13.41
C LEU A 249 -16.97 6.38 12.79
N ARG A 250 -15.95 5.75 12.18
CA ARG A 250 -14.79 6.43 11.63
C ARG A 250 -14.22 5.64 10.45
N ARG A 251 -13.74 6.36 9.43
CA ARG A 251 -13.07 5.78 8.27
C ARG A 251 -11.73 6.47 8.02
N ILE A 252 -10.69 5.69 7.75
CA ILE A 252 -9.34 6.13 7.43
C ILE A 252 -8.98 5.51 6.09
N ASN A 253 -8.51 6.31 5.12
CA ASN A 253 -8.08 5.82 3.81
C ASN A 253 -6.77 6.51 3.43
N CYS A 254 -5.67 5.78 3.37
CA CYS A 254 -4.33 6.30 3.16
C CYS A 254 -3.59 5.55 2.04
N HIS A 255 -2.82 6.27 1.24
CA HIS A 255 -1.89 5.72 0.27
C HIS A 255 -0.55 5.37 0.90
N HIS A 256 0.19 4.44 0.29
CA HIS A 256 1.58 4.15 0.63
C HIS A 256 2.51 3.95 -0.57
N ASN A 257 1.99 4.05 -1.81
CA ASN A 257 2.77 4.16 -3.05
C ASN A 257 2.23 5.35 -3.83
N PHE A 258 2.78 6.53 -3.57
CA PHE A 258 2.28 7.76 -4.15
C PHE A 258 3.33 8.87 -4.13
N THR A 259 3.08 9.90 -4.93
CA THR A 259 3.87 11.14 -4.93
C THR A 259 2.91 12.32 -4.83
N GLN A 260 3.26 13.30 -4.02
CA GLN A 260 2.53 14.56 -3.95
C GLN A 260 3.49 15.75 -3.76
N ARG A 261 3.02 16.94 -4.11
CA ARG A 261 3.74 18.19 -3.83
C ARG A 261 3.54 18.57 -2.38
N GLU A 262 4.64 18.89 -1.70
CA GLU A 262 4.66 19.33 -0.31
C GLU A 262 5.67 20.48 -0.15
N VAL A 263 5.52 21.28 0.91
CA VAL A 263 6.45 22.34 1.25
C VAL A 263 7.17 21.94 2.55
N HIS A 264 8.48 21.76 2.47
CA HIS A 264 9.34 21.46 3.61
C HIS A 264 10.44 22.53 3.71
N GLY A 265 10.58 23.15 4.89
CA GLY A 265 11.55 24.22 5.09
C GLY A 265 11.40 25.40 4.12
N GLY A 266 10.19 25.67 3.63
CA GLY A 266 9.91 26.71 2.64
C GLY A 266 10.22 26.33 1.19
N VAL A 267 10.67 25.10 0.93
CA VAL A 267 10.97 24.59 -0.42
C VAL A 267 9.84 23.67 -0.89
N GLU A 268 9.36 23.91 -2.11
CA GLU A 268 8.37 23.02 -2.75
C GLU A 268 9.09 21.81 -3.33
N LEU A 269 8.64 20.61 -2.92
CA LEU A 269 9.22 19.32 -3.28
C LEU A 269 8.15 18.35 -3.75
N TRP A 270 8.55 17.40 -4.58
CA TRP A 270 7.80 16.19 -4.84
C TRP A 270 8.24 15.11 -3.86
N ILE A 271 7.38 14.79 -2.88
CA ILE A 271 7.64 13.75 -1.90
C ILE A 271 7.09 12.43 -2.42
N THR A 272 7.98 11.55 -2.85
CA THR A 272 7.63 10.20 -3.29
C THR A 272 7.73 9.23 -2.12
N ARG A 273 6.62 8.57 -1.80
CA ARG A 273 6.53 7.52 -0.77
C ARG A 273 6.35 6.17 -1.43
N LYS A 274 7.35 5.32 -1.34
CA LYS A 274 7.33 3.94 -1.84
C LYS A 274 7.30 2.97 -0.67
N GLY A 275 6.11 2.45 -0.36
CA GLY A 275 5.92 1.66 0.85
C GLY A 275 6.10 2.52 2.12
N ALA A 276 5.57 3.72 2.11
CA ALA A 276 5.53 4.62 3.26
C ALA A 276 4.23 5.43 3.22
N ILE A 277 3.66 5.76 4.37
CA ILE A 277 2.48 6.61 4.49
C ILE A 277 2.84 8.00 4.98
N LYS A 278 2.00 8.98 4.63
CA LYS A 278 2.10 10.32 5.20
C LYS A 278 1.72 10.28 6.68
N ALA A 279 2.50 10.96 7.52
CA ALA A 279 2.36 11.01 8.97
C ALA A 279 2.59 12.44 9.49
N ALA A 280 1.95 13.43 8.86
CA ALA A 280 1.93 14.79 9.40
C ALA A 280 1.21 14.79 10.77
N SER A 281 1.44 15.82 11.57
CA SER A 281 0.87 15.88 12.93
C SER A 281 -0.65 15.70 12.90
N GLY A 282 -1.14 14.63 13.54
CA GLY A 282 -2.55 14.27 13.60
C GLY A 282 -3.11 13.50 12.40
N ASP A 283 -2.35 13.29 11.32
CA ASP A 283 -2.76 12.45 10.19
C ASP A 283 -2.98 11.01 10.68
N LEU A 284 -4.16 10.46 10.40
CA LEU A 284 -4.46 9.07 10.74
C LEU A 284 -3.95 8.12 9.65
N GLY A 285 -3.37 7.01 10.07
CA GLY A 285 -2.84 5.97 9.20
C GLY A 285 -3.16 4.56 9.67
N VAL A 286 -2.95 3.59 8.75
CA VAL A 286 -3.14 2.16 9.03
C VAL A 286 -1.85 1.43 8.67
N ILE A 287 -1.24 0.77 9.66
CA ILE A 287 -0.01 0.00 9.49
C ILE A 287 -0.33 -1.48 9.74
N PRO A 288 -0.53 -2.29 8.69
CA PRO A 288 -0.81 -3.71 8.85
C PRO A 288 0.47 -4.51 9.15
N GLY A 289 0.31 -5.55 9.95
CA GLY A 289 1.28 -6.62 10.02
C GLY A 289 1.18 -7.56 8.82
N SER A 290 1.22 -8.85 9.05
CA SER A 290 0.98 -9.91 8.06
C SER A 290 -0.31 -10.67 8.36
N MET A 291 -0.62 -11.73 7.58
CA MET A 291 -1.74 -12.63 7.91
C MET A 291 -1.57 -13.13 9.36
N GLY A 292 -2.62 -13.00 10.17
CA GLY A 292 -2.63 -13.51 11.54
C GLY A 292 -1.88 -12.67 12.57
N THR A 293 -1.15 -11.65 12.21
CA THR A 293 -0.49 -10.72 13.13
C THR A 293 -1.31 -9.45 13.37
N ARG A 294 -0.84 -8.58 14.26
CA ARG A 294 -1.53 -7.32 14.60
C ARG A 294 -1.45 -6.31 13.46
N SER A 295 -2.40 -5.40 13.44
CA SER A 295 -2.35 -4.15 12.66
C SER A 295 -2.54 -2.96 13.60
N TYR A 296 -2.14 -1.77 13.19
CA TYR A 296 -2.19 -0.60 14.03
C TYR A 296 -2.91 0.56 13.33
N ILE A 297 -3.75 1.26 14.10
CA ILE A 297 -4.25 2.58 13.75
C ILE A 297 -3.34 3.59 14.45
N VAL A 298 -2.79 4.52 13.70
CA VAL A 298 -1.78 5.45 14.20
C VAL A 298 -2.16 6.90 13.87
N ALA A 299 -1.64 7.83 14.68
CA ALA A 299 -1.63 9.26 14.37
C ALA A 299 -0.18 9.70 14.13
N GLY A 300 0.07 10.44 13.05
CA GLY A 300 1.37 11.00 12.72
C GLY A 300 1.83 12.03 13.74
N LEU A 301 3.14 12.08 14.00
CA LEU A 301 3.78 13.07 14.88
C LEU A 301 4.42 14.23 14.12
N GLY A 302 4.42 14.20 12.78
CA GLY A 302 4.94 15.28 11.95
C GLY A 302 6.46 15.43 11.99
N ASN A 303 7.21 14.31 12.11
CA ASN A 303 8.66 14.33 12.16
C ASN A 303 9.26 14.78 10.79
N GLU A 304 9.86 15.95 10.76
CA GLU A 304 10.43 16.55 9.54
C GLU A 304 11.63 15.75 8.98
N ALA A 305 12.40 15.06 9.84
CA ALA A 305 13.52 14.24 9.39
C ALA A 305 13.07 13.02 8.59
N SER A 306 11.81 12.55 8.75
CA SER A 306 11.21 11.51 7.95
C SER A 306 10.39 12.05 6.77
N TRP A 307 10.44 13.36 6.50
CA TRP A 307 9.54 14.05 5.55
C TRP A 307 8.07 13.82 5.91
N THR A 308 7.74 13.94 7.21
CA THR A 308 6.41 13.67 7.77
C THR A 308 5.84 12.32 7.30
N SER A 309 6.62 11.25 7.47
CA SER A 309 6.27 9.93 6.95
C SER A 309 6.58 8.82 7.96
N CYS A 310 5.93 7.65 7.80
CA CYS A 310 6.17 6.46 8.60
C CYS A 310 6.04 5.20 7.74
N SER A 311 6.31 4.01 8.30
CA SER A 311 6.20 2.74 7.58
C SER A 311 4.78 2.44 7.12
N HIS A 312 4.65 1.61 6.09
CA HIS A 312 3.36 1.18 5.54
C HIS A 312 2.87 -0.17 6.06
N GLY A 313 3.71 -0.93 6.75
CA GLY A 313 3.41 -2.28 7.23
C GLY A 313 4.62 -2.95 7.84
N ALA A 314 4.57 -4.28 8.00
CA ALA A 314 5.68 -5.05 8.56
C ALA A 314 6.92 -5.11 7.65
N GLY A 315 6.73 -5.06 6.33
CA GLY A 315 7.80 -5.32 5.37
C GLY A 315 8.16 -6.81 5.28
N ARG A 316 8.66 -7.23 4.12
CA ARG A 316 9.05 -8.64 3.90
C ARG A 316 10.51 -8.88 4.27
N ARG A 317 10.77 -9.99 5.00
CA ARG A 317 12.11 -10.56 5.23
C ARG A 317 12.51 -11.53 4.12
N LEU A 318 11.54 -12.28 3.59
CA LEU A 318 11.78 -13.33 2.60
C LEU A 318 11.07 -13.00 1.30
N SER A 319 11.72 -13.29 0.17
CA SER A 319 11.06 -13.27 -1.12
C SER A 319 9.93 -14.31 -1.16
N ARG A 320 8.90 -14.11 -2.00
CA ARG A 320 7.79 -15.06 -2.16
C ARG A 320 8.30 -16.47 -2.51
N THR A 321 9.27 -16.57 -3.42
CA THR A 321 9.87 -17.84 -3.82
C THR A 321 10.58 -18.51 -2.66
N LYS A 322 11.31 -17.76 -1.83
CA LYS A 322 12.01 -18.29 -0.66
C LYS A 322 11.03 -18.78 0.39
N ALA A 323 9.97 -18.01 0.67
CA ALA A 323 8.92 -18.40 1.60
C ALA A 323 8.23 -19.71 1.19
N LYS A 324 7.83 -19.85 -0.09
CA LYS A 324 7.26 -21.11 -0.62
C LYS A 324 8.18 -22.33 -0.53
N LYS A 325 9.51 -22.12 -0.49
CA LYS A 325 10.47 -23.22 -0.32
C LYS A 325 10.69 -23.61 1.14
N LEU A 326 10.50 -22.67 2.07
CA LEU A 326 10.81 -22.85 3.50
C LEU A 326 9.61 -23.29 4.31
N PHE A 327 8.39 -22.94 3.91
CA PHE A 327 7.19 -23.16 4.69
C PHE A 327 6.19 -24.05 3.96
N SER A 328 5.43 -24.80 4.74
CA SER A 328 4.34 -25.66 4.32
C SER A 328 2.97 -25.02 4.54
N THR A 329 1.92 -25.69 4.06
CA THR A 329 0.52 -25.36 4.37
C THR A 329 0.19 -25.55 5.84
N ASP A 330 0.83 -26.52 6.50
CA ASP A 330 0.62 -26.83 7.92
C ASP A 330 1.22 -25.72 8.80
N ASP A 331 2.43 -25.21 8.46
CA ASP A 331 3.02 -24.05 9.13
C ASP A 331 2.12 -22.81 9.03
N LEU A 332 1.50 -22.59 7.86
CA LEU A 332 0.56 -21.49 7.68
C LEU A 332 -0.71 -21.70 8.51
N ALA A 333 -1.26 -22.91 8.53
CA ALA A 333 -2.46 -23.24 9.30
C ALA A 333 -2.24 -23.06 10.82
N GLU A 334 -1.05 -23.42 11.31
CA GLU A 334 -0.66 -23.21 12.70
C GLU A 334 -0.63 -21.71 13.05
N GLN A 335 0.03 -20.88 12.21
CA GLN A 335 0.14 -19.44 12.44
C GLN A 335 -1.20 -18.69 12.24
N MET A 336 -2.16 -19.29 11.53
CA MET A 336 -3.52 -18.78 11.36
C MET A 336 -4.53 -19.38 12.34
N SER A 337 -4.07 -20.14 13.33
CA SER A 337 -4.94 -20.75 14.32
C SER A 337 -5.87 -19.75 14.99
N GLY A 338 -7.13 -20.12 15.21
CA GLY A 338 -8.15 -19.28 15.84
C GLY A 338 -8.73 -18.17 14.94
N LYS A 339 -8.36 -18.12 13.65
CA LYS A 339 -8.88 -17.12 12.70
C LYS A 339 -9.65 -17.78 11.57
N VAL A 340 -10.63 -17.06 11.03
CA VAL A 340 -11.38 -17.47 9.83
C VAL A 340 -10.63 -16.99 8.59
N TRP A 341 -10.26 -17.90 7.68
CA TRP A 341 -9.53 -17.60 6.45
C TRP A 341 -9.79 -18.66 5.36
N LEU A 342 -9.25 -18.46 4.15
CA LEU A 342 -9.38 -19.38 3.02
C LEU A 342 -8.45 -20.59 3.17
N ALA A 343 -8.68 -21.45 4.15
CA ALA A 343 -7.85 -22.60 4.46
C ALA A 343 -7.81 -23.63 3.31
N ASP A 344 -8.86 -23.74 2.53
CA ASP A 344 -8.95 -24.56 1.31
C ASP A 344 -7.98 -24.10 0.21
N ARG A 345 -7.47 -22.86 0.30
CA ARG A 345 -6.51 -22.27 -0.62
C ARG A 345 -5.13 -22.06 0.01
N ALA A 346 -4.82 -22.72 1.11
CA ALA A 346 -3.56 -22.57 1.84
C ALA A 346 -2.32 -22.64 0.93
N SER A 347 -2.30 -23.57 -0.04
CA SER A 347 -1.18 -23.71 -0.99
C SER A 347 -0.88 -22.47 -1.83
N LYS A 348 -1.87 -21.61 -2.07
CA LYS A 348 -1.71 -20.33 -2.76
C LYS A 348 -1.26 -19.20 -1.84
N LEU A 349 -1.36 -19.39 -0.52
CA LEU A 349 -1.14 -18.37 0.50
C LEU A 349 0.14 -18.57 1.32
N VAL A 350 0.87 -19.67 1.16
CA VAL A 350 2.09 -19.99 1.91
C VAL A 350 3.14 -18.87 1.83
N ASP A 351 3.25 -18.18 0.70
CA ASP A 351 4.17 -17.05 0.56
C ASP A 351 3.77 -15.80 1.35
N GLU A 352 2.56 -15.77 1.90
CA GLU A 352 2.05 -14.69 2.76
C GLU A 352 2.10 -15.03 4.26
N ILE A 353 2.72 -16.17 4.63
CA ILE A 353 2.88 -16.62 6.01
C ILE A 353 3.53 -15.53 6.89
N PRO A 354 3.11 -15.34 8.15
CA PRO A 354 3.68 -14.35 9.07
C PRO A 354 5.22 -14.39 9.14
N SER A 355 5.79 -15.58 9.23
CA SER A 355 7.25 -15.78 9.31
C SER A 355 8.06 -15.29 8.08
N ALA A 356 7.39 -14.91 6.99
CA ALA A 356 8.02 -14.31 5.82
C ALA A 356 8.20 -12.77 5.93
N TYR A 357 7.68 -12.18 7.01
CA TYR A 357 7.69 -10.74 7.27
C TYR A 357 8.58 -10.38 8.46
N LYS A 358 8.96 -9.10 8.57
CA LYS A 358 9.60 -8.57 9.78
C LYS A 358 8.60 -8.59 10.95
N ASP A 359 9.13 -8.55 12.17
CA ASP A 359 8.30 -8.41 13.37
C ASP A 359 7.66 -7.02 13.38
N ILE A 360 6.34 -6.98 13.32
CA ILE A 360 5.58 -5.72 13.31
C ILE A 360 5.75 -4.93 14.62
N ASP A 361 5.91 -5.58 15.73
CA ASP A 361 6.10 -4.91 17.02
C ASP A 361 7.47 -4.20 17.05
N GLN A 362 8.53 -4.80 16.45
CA GLN A 362 9.81 -4.15 16.28
C GLN A 362 9.72 -2.96 15.30
N VAL A 363 9.01 -3.12 14.19
CA VAL A 363 8.77 -2.03 13.23
C VAL A 363 8.07 -0.85 13.92
N MET A 364 7.10 -1.12 14.80
CA MET A 364 6.42 -0.06 15.56
C MET A 364 7.33 0.59 16.60
N ALA A 365 8.16 -0.18 17.28
CA ALA A 365 9.14 0.34 18.25
C ALA A 365 10.18 1.26 17.58
N ASP A 366 10.65 0.90 16.39
CA ASP A 366 11.64 1.66 15.62
C ASP A 366 11.14 3.04 15.17
N GLN A 367 9.83 3.24 15.09
CA GLN A 367 9.19 4.49 14.64
C GLN A 367 8.35 5.20 15.72
N ALA A 368 8.66 4.99 16.98
CA ALA A 368 7.96 5.63 18.10
C ALA A 368 8.04 7.17 18.07
N ASP A 369 9.00 7.75 17.33
CA ASP A 369 9.15 9.18 17.10
C ASP A 369 8.43 9.67 15.81
N LEU A 370 7.83 8.78 15.02
CA LEU A 370 7.11 9.10 13.78
C LEU A 370 5.59 9.05 13.97
N VAL A 371 5.09 8.14 14.81
CA VAL A 371 3.66 7.90 15.02
C VAL A 371 3.34 7.56 16.47
N GLU A 372 2.10 7.89 16.87
CA GLU A 372 1.47 7.44 18.10
C GLU A 372 0.43 6.37 17.79
N VAL A 373 0.47 5.23 18.49
CA VAL A 373 -0.53 4.16 18.35
C VAL A 373 -1.84 4.61 18.99
N GLN A 374 -2.91 4.62 18.19
CA GLN A 374 -4.27 4.93 18.62
C GLN A 374 -5.03 3.65 18.99
N HIS A 375 -4.91 2.60 18.14
CA HIS A 375 -5.53 1.29 18.35
C HIS A 375 -4.62 0.17 17.87
N THR A 376 -4.66 -0.96 18.59
CA THR A 376 -4.04 -2.22 18.20
C THR A 376 -5.14 -3.19 17.75
N LEU A 377 -5.07 -3.65 16.52
CA LEU A 377 -6.09 -4.48 15.88
C LEU A 377 -5.65 -5.94 15.83
N HIS A 378 -6.52 -6.85 16.25
CA HIS A 378 -6.33 -8.30 16.18
C HIS A 378 -7.29 -8.89 15.15
N GLN A 379 -6.75 -9.61 14.15
CA GLN A 379 -7.54 -10.24 13.09
C GLN A 379 -8.38 -11.39 13.65
N ILE A 380 -9.65 -11.45 13.27
CA ILE A 380 -10.55 -12.57 13.51
C ILE A 380 -11.02 -13.23 12.20
N LEU A 381 -10.99 -12.47 11.08
CA LEU A 381 -11.28 -12.96 9.74
C LEU A 381 -10.30 -12.34 8.74
N ASN A 382 -9.78 -13.15 7.80
CA ASN A 382 -8.89 -12.72 6.73
C ASN A 382 -9.36 -13.27 5.38
N TYR A 383 -9.71 -12.37 4.45
CA TYR A 383 -9.96 -12.65 3.05
C TYR A 383 -8.80 -12.13 2.21
N LYS A 384 -8.00 -13.02 1.64
CA LYS A 384 -6.78 -12.69 0.88
C LYS A 384 -7.00 -12.85 -0.62
N GLY A 385 -6.37 -11.96 -1.40
CA GLY A 385 -6.37 -12.04 -2.86
C GLY A 385 -5.53 -13.21 -3.38
N THR A 386 -6.18 -14.28 -3.85
CA THR A 386 -5.55 -15.51 -4.37
C THR A 386 -5.68 -15.65 -5.87
#